data_f7ccdcadbf47f08432d6febe5dc8a46f
#
_entry.id   f7ccdcadbf47f08432d6febe5dc8a46f
#
_cell.length_a   1.000
_cell.length_b   1.000
_cell.length_c   1.000
_cell.angle_alpha   90.00
_cell.angle_beta   90.00
_cell.angle_gamma   90.00
#
_symmetry.space_group_name_H-M   'P 1'
#
loop_
_entity.id
_entity.type
_entity.pdbx_description
1 polymer ?
#
loop_
_entity_poly.entity_id
_entity_poly.type
_entity_poly.pdbx_seq_one_letter_code
_entity_poly.pdbx_strand_id
1 'polypeptide(L)'
;MTNVLILGYGNIGKHIYDELKTMNPYIYDPNIPQYNNYPKINIDIAFVCVPTDSQADGSCDTSIVEKTIKKCNAEIIVIKSAIPVGTAEYLEKKHKKRIVVSPEYY
;
A
#
# COMPACT_ATOMS: atom_id res chain seq x y z
N MET A 1 -19.23 -9.08 -2.49
CA MET A 1 -18.05 -9.44 -1.66
C MET A 1 -16.96 -8.40 -1.87
N THR A 2 -16.35 -7.94 -0.79
CA THR A 2 -15.30 -6.93 -0.86
C THR A 2 -13.95 -7.60 -1.11
N ASN A 3 -13.28 -7.20 -2.18
CA ASN A 3 -11.95 -7.69 -2.49
C ASN A 3 -10.91 -6.75 -1.92
N VAL A 4 -10.05 -7.27 -1.04
CA VAL A 4 -9.02 -6.53 -0.33
C VAL A 4 -7.65 -6.99 -0.80
N LEU A 5 -6.75 -6.03 -1.03
CA LEU A 5 -5.38 -6.32 -1.44
C LEU A 5 -4.40 -5.66 -0.48
N ILE A 6 -3.40 -6.41 -0.04
CA ILE A 6 -2.30 -5.89 0.77
C ILE A 6 -1.07 -5.79 -0.12
N LEU A 7 -0.53 -4.59 -0.25
CA LEU A 7 0.65 -4.30 -1.07
C LEU A 7 1.86 -4.10 -0.16
N GLY A 8 2.75 -5.08 -0.16
CA GLY A 8 3.89 -5.12 0.74
C GLY A 8 3.60 -5.97 1.97
N TYR A 9 4.38 -7.03 2.16
CA TYR A 9 4.12 -8.01 3.24
C TYR A 9 5.29 -8.06 4.23
N GLY A 10 5.72 -6.89 4.70
CA GLY A 10 6.64 -6.76 5.83
C GLY A 10 5.85 -6.71 7.15
N ASN A 11 6.40 -6.04 8.15
CA ASN A 11 5.78 -6.01 9.48
C ASN A 11 4.37 -5.39 9.46
N ILE A 12 4.22 -4.27 8.76
CA ILE A 12 2.92 -3.60 8.68
C ILE A 12 1.92 -4.44 7.89
N GLY A 13 2.35 -5.00 6.75
CA GLY A 13 1.47 -5.83 5.92
C GLY A 13 0.98 -7.07 6.64
N LYS A 14 1.86 -7.71 7.41
CA LYS A 14 1.49 -8.88 8.22
C LYS A 14 0.48 -8.52 9.29
N HIS A 15 0.65 -7.37 9.93
CA HIS A 15 -0.28 -6.89 10.94
C HIS A 15 -1.66 -6.62 10.34
N ILE A 16 -1.71 -5.95 9.19
CA ILE A 16 -2.96 -5.71 8.48
C ILE A 16 -3.62 -7.02 8.07
N TYR A 17 -2.83 -7.98 7.59
CA TYR A 17 -3.36 -9.30 7.25
C TYR A 17 -4.04 -9.96 8.44
N ASP A 18 -3.38 -9.92 9.62
CA ASP A 18 -3.96 -10.52 10.83
C ASP A 18 -5.28 -9.89 11.22
N GLU A 19 -5.40 -8.57 11.06
CA GLU A 19 -6.65 -7.86 11.37
C GLU A 19 -7.77 -8.20 10.37
N LEU A 20 -7.41 -8.48 9.12
CA LEU A 20 -8.38 -8.65 8.04
C LEU A 20 -8.47 -10.08 7.51
N LYS A 21 -7.85 -11.05 8.18
CA LYS A 21 -7.75 -12.41 7.63
C LYS A 21 -9.10 -13.09 7.39
N THR A 22 -10.14 -12.71 8.10
CA THR A 22 -11.49 -13.24 7.87
C THR A 22 -12.06 -12.80 6.52
N MET A 23 -11.53 -11.75 5.92
CA MET A 23 -11.91 -11.27 4.60
C MET A 23 -11.09 -11.91 3.48
N ASN A 24 -10.14 -12.79 3.82
CA ASN A 24 -9.26 -13.47 2.87
C ASN A 24 -8.57 -12.48 1.92
N PRO A 25 -7.79 -11.52 2.45
CA PRO A 25 -7.15 -10.52 1.59
C PRO A 25 -6.12 -11.15 0.65
N TYR A 26 -6.01 -10.59 -0.55
CA TYR A 26 -4.93 -10.92 -1.47
C TYR A 26 -3.67 -10.21 -1.01
N ILE A 27 -2.51 -10.80 -1.28
CA ILE A 27 -1.21 -10.24 -0.92
C ILE A 27 -0.37 -10.12 -2.19
N TYR A 28 0.24 -8.96 -2.38
CA TYR A 28 1.24 -8.78 -3.44
C TYR A 28 2.49 -8.16 -2.85
N ASP A 29 3.62 -8.87 -3.01
CA ASP A 29 4.93 -8.36 -2.63
C ASP A 29 5.95 -8.95 -3.61
N PRO A 30 6.55 -8.13 -4.48
CA PRO A 30 7.47 -8.64 -5.51
C PRO A 30 8.74 -9.26 -4.93
N ASN A 31 9.06 -8.98 -3.67
CA ASN A 31 10.24 -9.54 -3.01
C ASN A 31 10.00 -10.90 -2.37
N ILE A 32 8.76 -11.37 -2.36
CA ILE A 32 8.39 -12.66 -1.77
C ILE A 32 7.85 -13.56 -2.88
N PRO A 33 8.55 -14.67 -3.22
CA PRO A 33 8.15 -15.49 -4.37
C PRO A 33 6.71 -15.98 -4.35
N GLN A 34 6.19 -16.35 -3.17
CA GLN A 34 4.82 -16.86 -3.08
C GLN A 34 3.76 -15.77 -3.23
N TYR A 35 4.14 -14.48 -3.18
CA TYR A 35 3.22 -13.35 -3.28
C TYR A 35 3.58 -12.40 -4.42
N ASN A 36 4.36 -12.84 -5.39
CA ASN A 36 4.85 -11.96 -6.45
C ASN A 36 3.92 -11.88 -7.68
N ASN A 37 2.73 -12.43 -7.59
CA ASN A 37 1.74 -12.32 -8.66
C ASN A 37 0.66 -11.32 -8.28
N TYR A 38 0.53 -10.25 -9.08
CA TYR A 38 -0.51 -9.25 -8.86
C TYR A 38 -1.87 -9.87 -9.22
N PRO A 39 -2.89 -9.76 -8.35
CA PRO A 39 -4.19 -10.37 -8.63
C PRO A 39 -4.87 -9.70 -9.82
N LYS A 40 -5.47 -10.52 -10.69
CA LYS A 40 -6.13 -10.05 -11.92
C LYS A 40 -7.65 -9.97 -11.72
N ILE A 41 -8.05 -9.32 -10.64
CA ILE A 41 -9.46 -9.11 -10.31
C ILE A 41 -9.66 -7.65 -9.90
N ASN A 42 -10.90 -7.22 -9.85
CA ASN A 42 -11.22 -5.88 -9.36
C ASN A 42 -11.03 -5.83 -7.85
N ILE A 43 -10.21 -4.89 -7.41
CA ILE A 43 -9.92 -4.69 -5.98
C ILE A 43 -10.72 -3.49 -5.49
N ASP A 44 -11.44 -3.66 -4.39
CA ASP A 44 -12.23 -2.58 -3.79
C ASP A 44 -11.37 -1.69 -2.90
N ILE A 45 -10.55 -2.30 -2.04
CA ILE A 45 -9.67 -1.57 -1.12
C ILE A 45 -8.28 -2.19 -1.16
N ALA A 46 -7.27 -1.35 -1.32
CA ALA A 46 -5.88 -1.78 -1.24
C ALA A 46 -5.18 -1.05 -0.10
N PHE A 47 -4.41 -1.80 0.68
CA PHE A 47 -3.59 -1.26 1.77
C PHE A 47 -2.14 -1.22 1.31
N VAL A 48 -1.57 -0.03 1.23
CA VAL A 48 -0.16 0.15 0.83
C VAL A 48 0.70 0.11 2.08
N CYS A 49 1.49 -0.96 2.19
CA CYS A 49 2.32 -1.26 3.37
C CYS A 49 3.80 -1.40 2.99
N VAL A 50 4.22 -0.74 1.92
CA VAL A 50 5.60 -0.81 1.43
C VAL A 50 6.52 0.05 2.28
N PRO A 51 7.84 -0.24 2.29
CA PRO A 51 8.77 0.55 3.09
C PRO A 51 8.94 1.98 2.56
N THR A 52 9.20 2.91 3.47
CA THR A 52 9.52 4.30 3.17
C THR A 52 10.80 4.64 3.92
N ASP A 53 11.95 4.28 3.33
CA ASP A 53 13.25 4.41 3.98
C ASP A 53 13.69 5.87 4.04
N SER A 54 14.42 6.21 5.12
CA SER A 54 15.01 7.53 5.24
C SER A 54 16.18 7.68 4.27
N GLN A 55 16.29 8.85 3.65
CA GLN A 55 17.41 9.18 2.78
C GLN A 55 18.54 9.89 3.56
N ALA A 56 19.67 10.05 2.91
CA ALA A 56 20.85 10.67 3.53
C ALA A 56 20.60 12.09 4.04
N ASP A 57 19.68 12.81 3.39
CA ASP A 57 19.32 14.19 3.79
C ASP A 57 18.20 14.23 4.85
N GLY A 58 17.79 13.09 5.36
CA GLY A 58 16.73 12.99 6.37
C GLY A 58 15.32 12.92 5.81
N SER A 59 15.16 13.06 4.49
CA SER A 59 13.84 12.93 3.86
C SER A 59 13.41 11.47 3.78
N CYS A 60 12.12 11.25 3.54
CA CYS A 60 11.54 9.93 3.38
C CYS A 60 11.46 9.59 1.89
N ASP A 61 11.92 8.40 1.52
CA ASP A 61 11.84 7.96 0.13
C ASP A 61 10.44 7.40 -0.14
N THR A 62 9.64 8.15 -0.89
CA THR A 62 8.27 7.77 -1.23
C THR A 62 8.15 7.16 -2.62
N SER A 63 9.27 6.88 -3.30
CA SER A 63 9.24 6.38 -4.68
C SER A 63 8.54 5.02 -4.80
N ILE A 64 8.75 4.12 -3.83
CA ILE A 64 8.12 2.81 -3.84
C ILE A 64 6.61 2.95 -3.63
N VAL A 65 6.18 3.85 -2.74
CA VAL A 65 4.77 4.15 -2.52
C VAL A 65 4.13 4.64 -3.82
N GLU A 66 4.77 5.58 -4.50
CA GLU A 66 4.23 6.14 -5.74
C GLU A 66 4.13 5.08 -6.84
N LYS A 67 5.16 4.25 -7.02
CA LYS A 67 5.13 3.16 -7.99
C LYS A 67 4.00 2.18 -7.70
N THR A 68 3.81 1.86 -6.43
CA THR A 68 2.77 0.95 -5.99
C THR A 68 1.39 1.50 -6.29
N ILE A 69 1.16 2.78 -5.98
CA ILE A 69 -0.11 3.45 -6.24
C ILE A 69 -0.40 3.52 -7.74
N LYS A 70 0.61 3.84 -8.54
CA LYS A 70 0.47 3.93 -10.00
C LYS A 70 -0.01 2.61 -10.60
N LYS A 71 0.46 1.48 -10.07
CA LYS A 71 0.10 0.14 -10.54
C LYS A 71 -1.27 -0.31 -10.00
N CYS A 72 -1.70 0.22 -8.88
CA CYS A 72 -2.89 -0.25 -8.17
C CYS A 72 -4.18 0.25 -8.80
N ASN A 73 -5.13 -0.66 -9.07
CA ASN A 73 -6.41 -0.34 -9.67
C ASN A 73 -7.57 -0.36 -8.67
N ALA A 74 -7.27 -0.36 -7.37
CA ALA A 74 -8.32 -0.38 -6.35
C ALA A 74 -9.14 0.91 -6.38
N GLU A 75 -10.41 0.80 -6.00
CA GLU A 75 -11.28 1.97 -5.89
C GLU A 75 -10.82 2.90 -4.79
N ILE A 76 -10.38 2.33 -3.67
CA ILE A 76 -9.88 3.09 -2.53
C ILE A 76 -8.50 2.54 -2.17
N ILE A 77 -7.54 3.45 -1.99
CA ILE A 77 -6.18 3.11 -1.59
C ILE A 77 -5.93 3.67 -0.20
N VAL A 78 -5.58 2.83 0.75
CA VAL A 78 -5.24 3.23 2.11
C VAL A 78 -3.74 3.09 2.30
N ILE A 79 -3.06 4.19 2.56
CA ILE A 79 -1.61 4.18 2.79
C ILE A 79 -1.36 3.96 4.28
N LYS A 80 -0.77 2.82 4.60
CA LYS A 80 -0.36 2.46 5.96
C LYS A 80 1.11 2.79 6.20
N SER A 81 1.87 3.02 5.14
CA SER A 81 3.26 3.46 5.25
C SER A 81 3.33 4.88 5.81
N ALA A 82 4.40 5.18 6.55
CA ALA A 82 4.64 6.54 7.04
C ALA A 82 5.14 7.40 5.88
N ILE A 83 4.41 8.48 5.58
CA ILE A 83 4.76 9.39 4.48
C ILE A 83 4.69 10.84 4.95
N PRO A 84 5.44 11.76 4.32
CA PRO A 84 5.38 13.17 4.67
C PRO A 84 4.02 13.80 4.46
N VAL A 85 3.72 14.84 5.23
CA VAL A 85 2.48 15.61 5.08
C VAL A 85 2.39 16.17 3.65
N GLY A 86 1.22 16.04 3.05
CA GLY A 86 0.97 16.53 1.68
C GLY A 86 1.27 15.52 0.59
N THR A 87 1.97 14.43 0.89
CA THR A 87 2.30 13.41 -0.12
C THR A 87 1.04 12.77 -0.69
N ALA A 88 0.08 12.42 0.16
CA ALA A 88 -1.15 11.77 -0.28
C ALA A 88 -1.96 12.67 -1.21
N GLU A 89 -2.07 13.96 -0.88
CA GLU A 89 -2.79 14.92 -1.75
C GLU A 89 -2.12 15.04 -3.12
N TYR A 90 -0.79 15.11 -3.13
CA TYR A 90 -0.01 15.17 -4.36
C TYR A 90 -0.27 13.92 -5.23
N LEU A 91 -0.21 12.73 -4.62
CA LEU A 91 -0.39 11.48 -5.34
C LEU A 91 -1.83 11.31 -5.84
N GLU A 92 -2.79 11.74 -5.02
CA GLU A 92 -4.20 11.68 -5.41
C GLU A 92 -4.48 12.51 -6.65
N LYS A 93 -3.95 13.74 -6.69
CA LYS A 93 -4.10 14.63 -7.85
C LYS A 93 -3.34 14.12 -9.06
N LYS A 94 -2.10 13.67 -8.86
CA LYS A 94 -1.24 13.22 -9.96
C LYS A 94 -1.79 11.97 -10.65
N HIS A 95 -2.26 11.00 -9.86
CA HIS A 95 -2.71 9.72 -10.38
C HIS A 95 -4.22 9.59 -10.47
N LYS A 96 -4.97 10.61 -10.05
CA LYS A 96 -6.44 10.65 -10.10
C LYS A 96 -7.06 9.43 -9.41
N LYS A 97 -6.58 9.12 -8.20
CA LYS A 97 -7.03 7.98 -7.40
C LYS A 97 -7.48 8.45 -6.04
N ARG A 98 -8.42 7.72 -5.43
CA ARG A 98 -8.89 8.04 -4.09
C ARG A 98 -7.94 7.44 -3.07
N ILE A 99 -7.28 8.30 -2.28
CA ILE A 99 -6.24 7.89 -1.33
C ILE A 99 -6.58 8.39 0.07
N VAL A 100 -6.48 7.48 1.04
CA VAL A 100 -6.65 7.76 2.46
C VAL A 100 -5.34 7.41 3.16
N VAL A 101 -4.92 8.23 4.12
CA VAL A 101 -3.70 7.98 4.89
C VAL A 101 -4.06 7.55 6.30
N SER A 102 -3.56 6.40 6.73
CA SER A 102 -3.79 5.87 8.06
C SER A 102 -2.53 5.15 8.52
N PRO A 103 -1.44 5.89 8.78
CA PRO A 103 -0.14 5.27 9.03
C PRO A 103 -0.11 4.48 10.33
N GLU A 104 0.69 3.41 10.33
CA GLU A 104 0.99 2.64 11.52
C GLU A 104 2.47 2.78 11.85
N TYR A 105 2.75 2.96 13.14
CA TYR A 105 4.10 3.12 13.66
C TYR A 105 4.41 1.96 14.61
N TYR A 106 5.56 1.36 14.40
CA TYR A 106 6.07 0.27 15.25
C TYR A 106 7.41 0.63 15.85
#